data_3c2ad1636ab3b39ffabd2ced3d75cc78
#
_entry.id   3c2ad1636ab3b39ffabd2ced3d75cc78
#
_cell.length_a   1.000
_cell.length_b   1.000
_cell.length_c   1.000
_cell.angle_alpha   90.00
_cell.angle_beta   90.00
_cell.angle_gamma   90.00
#
_symmetry.space_group_name_H-M   'P 1'
#
loop_
_entity.id
_entity.type
_entity.pdbx_description
1 polymer ?
#
loop_
_entity_poly.entity_id
_entity_poly.type
_entity_poly.pdbx_seq_one_letter_code
_entity_poly.pdbx_strand_id
1 'polypeptide(L)'
;MSLSDRLNKLMNENPKATIAELSRIAGVSYEMARRYILGTAEPRKEKLEKIAEYFNVKPSWLQFGEGQREETKQIESNVAETGSFDLWDRYTPLNDDEVEVPLFQEIRLAAGNGFADDIMDYNNFKLRFSRATLRRQGVQYENAVCVTADGNSMEPVIPNGATVGIDTGNKTIRDGSIYAINHGGLLRIKLLYNMPNNQIKIRSYNTDEYDDEIADLNEVSVIGKVFWYSVLL
;
A
#
# COMPACT_ATOMS: atom_id res chain seq x y z
N MET A 1 -32.82 12.96 31.42
CA MET A 1 -31.77 13.98 31.57
C MET A 1 -32.12 15.15 30.65
N SER A 2 -32.23 16.35 31.18
CA SER A 2 -32.48 17.56 30.36
C SER A 2 -31.21 17.99 29.59
N LEU A 3 -31.35 18.95 28.67
CA LEU A 3 -30.20 19.56 27.98
C LEU A 3 -29.24 20.20 29.00
N SER A 4 -29.77 20.94 29.97
CA SER A 4 -28.96 21.57 31.02
C SER A 4 -28.20 20.55 31.87
N ASP A 5 -28.79 19.39 32.19
CA ASP A 5 -28.08 18.34 32.94
C ASP A 5 -26.89 17.78 32.13
N ARG A 6 -27.08 17.54 30.84
CA ARG A 6 -26.00 17.08 29.96
C ARG A 6 -24.91 18.12 29.81
N LEU A 7 -25.29 19.39 29.64
CA LEU A 7 -24.35 20.47 29.54
C LEU A 7 -23.53 20.66 30.81
N ASN A 8 -24.18 20.62 31.97
CA ASN A 8 -23.51 20.65 33.28
C ASN A 8 -22.53 19.48 33.44
N LYS A 9 -22.92 18.30 33.03
CA LYS A 9 -22.04 17.12 33.06
C LYS A 9 -20.78 17.36 32.19
N LEU A 10 -20.92 17.85 30.96
CA LEU A 10 -19.81 18.18 30.07
C LEU A 10 -18.87 19.24 30.64
N MET A 11 -19.43 20.27 31.27
CA MET A 11 -18.63 21.31 31.92
C MET A 11 -17.86 20.78 33.12
N ASN A 12 -18.44 19.88 33.91
CA ASN A 12 -17.76 19.27 35.05
C ASN A 12 -16.64 18.32 34.63
N GLU A 13 -16.80 17.64 33.48
CA GLU A 13 -15.77 16.75 32.90
C GLU A 13 -14.61 17.55 32.24
N ASN A 14 -14.81 18.82 31.90
CA ASN A 14 -13.80 19.67 31.28
C ASN A 14 -13.44 20.85 32.22
N PRO A 15 -12.32 20.79 32.96
CA PRO A 15 -11.92 21.84 33.90
C PRO A 15 -11.72 23.24 33.30
N LYS A 16 -11.57 23.34 32.00
CA LYS A 16 -11.42 24.60 31.28
C LYS A 16 -12.75 25.22 30.85
N ALA A 17 -13.84 24.48 30.94
CA ALA A 17 -15.16 24.93 30.52
C ALA A 17 -15.80 25.76 31.65
N THR A 18 -15.70 27.07 31.58
CA THR A 18 -16.36 28.03 32.44
C THR A 18 -17.59 28.62 31.74
N ILE A 19 -18.49 29.30 32.53
CA ILE A 19 -19.65 30.01 31.94
C ILE A 19 -19.16 31.11 30.97
N ALA A 20 -18.03 31.77 31.28
CA ALA A 20 -17.43 32.75 30.41
C ALA A 20 -16.96 32.16 29.09
N GLU A 21 -16.35 30.97 29.13
CA GLU A 21 -15.93 30.25 27.95
C GLU A 21 -17.14 29.78 27.13
N LEU A 22 -18.17 29.22 27.78
CA LEU A 22 -19.43 28.86 27.14
C LEU A 22 -20.08 30.05 26.42
N SER A 23 -20.07 31.25 27.06
CA SER A 23 -20.55 32.51 26.48
C SER A 23 -19.80 32.85 25.20
N ARG A 24 -18.45 32.72 25.21
CA ARG A 24 -17.57 33.00 24.08
C ARG A 24 -17.83 32.02 22.90
N ILE A 25 -17.91 30.73 23.18
CA ILE A 25 -18.12 29.68 22.18
C ILE A 25 -19.48 29.80 21.53
N ALA A 26 -20.53 29.93 22.33
CA ALA A 26 -21.90 30.07 21.83
C ALA A 26 -22.17 31.45 21.20
N GLY A 27 -21.26 32.43 21.37
CA GLY A 27 -21.47 33.80 20.89
C GLY A 27 -22.72 34.42 21.48
N VAL A 28 -22.89 34.32 22.80
CA VAL A 28 -24.01 34.87 23.56
C VAL A 28 -23.48 35.64 24.79
N SER A 29 -24.35 36.41 25.45
CA SER A 29 -23.96 37.08 26.69
C SER A 29 -23.70 36.07 27.81
N TYR A 30 -22.89 36.47 28.80
CA TYR A 30 -22.62 35.66 30.00
C TYR A 30 -23.91 35.25 30.71
N GLU A 31 -24.88 36.16 30.83
CA GLU A 31 -26.15 35.87 31.45
C GLU A 31 -26.99 34.85 30.66
N MET A 32 -26.90 34.90 29.32
CA MET A 32 -27.58 33.89 28.49
C MET A 32 -26.91 32.52 28.63
N ALA A 33 -25.59 32.43 28.64
CA ALA A 33 -24.85 31.20 28.88
C ALA A 33 -25.20 30.59 30.25
N ARG A 34 -25.30 31.43 31.29
CA ARG A 34 -25.74 31.05 32.62
C ARG A 34 -27.17 30.47 32.61
N ARG A 35 -28.08 31.04 31.84
CA ARG A 35 -29.46 30.52 31.68
C ARG A 35 -29.52 29.18 31.01
N TYR A 36 -28.59 28.86 30.07
CA TYR A 36 -28.46 27.52 29.48
C TYR A 36 -28.07 26.50 30.52
N ILE A 37 -27.12 26.80 31.39
CA ILE A 37 -26.69 25.96 32.51
C ILE A 37 -27.79 25.71 33.51
N LEU A 38 -28.58 26.77 33.83
CA LEU A 38 -29.71 26.66 34.77
C LEU A 38 -30.97 26.03 34.17
N GLY A 39 -30.98 25.78 32.86
CA GLY A 39 -32.14 25.17 32.16
C GLY A 39 -33.30 26.15 31.99
N THR A 40 -33.09 27.45 32.20
CA THR A 40 -34.15 28.48 32.07
C THR A 40 -34.19 29.10 30.63
N ALA A 41 -33.29 28.67 29.78
CA ALA A 41 -33.28 28.95 28.33
C ALA A 41 -32.60 27.81 27.59
N GLU A 42 -32.99 27.59 26.35
CA GLU A 42 -32.34 26.60 25.46
C GLU A 42 -31.60 27.30 24.31
N PRO A 43 -30.41 26.81 23.92
CA PRO A 43 -29.69 27.35 22.77
C PRO A 43 -30.43 27.01 21.47
N ARG A 44 -30.50 28.01 20.55
CA ARG A 44 -30.98 27.75 19.20
C ARG A 44 -29.97 26.85 18.45
N LYS A 45 -30.41 26.20 17.38
CA LYS A 45 -29.65 25.23 16.58
C LYS A 45 -28.19 25.63 16.32
N GLU A 46 -27.95 26.83 15.80
CA GLU A 46 -26.58 27.33 15.50
C GLU A 46 -25.69 27.41 16.75
N LYS A 47 -26.26 27.83 17.89
CA LYS A 47 -25.52 27.93 19.16
C LYS A 47 -25.29 26.56 19.79
N LEU A 48 -26.26 25.65 19.65
CA LEU A 48 -26.17 24.27 20.09
C LEU A 48 -25.05 23.53 19.34
N GLU A 49 -24.95 23.73 18.02
CA GLU A 49 -23.91 23.12 17.19
C GLU A 49 -22.51 23.57 17.63
N LYS A 50 -22.29 24.88 17.88
CA LYS A 50 -21.00 25.42 18.39
C LYS A 50 -20.64 24.84 19.76
N ILE A 51 -21.63 24.69 20.65
CA ILE A 51 -21.43 24.11 21.98
C ILE A 51 -21.08 22.61 21.84
N ALA A 52 -21.78 21.88 21.00
CA ALA A 52 -21.57 20.46 20.78
C ALA A 52 -20.18 20.20 20.16
N GLU A 53 -19.75 20.99 19.18
CA GLU A 53 -18.42 20.95 18.58
C GLU A 53 -17.30 21.16 19.61
N TYR A 54 -17.44 22.19 20.47
CA TYR A 54 -16.46 22.46 21.53
C TYR A 54 -16.27 21.27 22.49
N PHE A 55 -17.37 20.60 22.85
CA PHE A 55 -17.31 19.43 23.73
C PHE A 55 -17.12 18.10 23.00
N ASN A 56 -16.90 18.14 21.67
CA ASN A 56 -16.75 16.95 20.83
C ASN A 56 -17.88 15.92 20.99
N VAL A 57 -19.12 16.44 21.05
CA VAL A 57 -20.34 15.62 21.16
C VAL A 57 -21.29 15.90 20.02
N LYS A 58 -22.14 14.93 19.68
CA LYS A 58 -23.17 15.14 18.65
C LYS A 58 -24.23 16.15 19.13
N PRO A 59 -24.65 17.12 18.31
CA PRO A 59 -25.70 18.06 18.64
C PRO A 59 -27.02 17.37 19.05
N SER A 60 -27.38 16.28 18.38
CA SER A 60 -28.57 15.47 18.71
C SER A 60 -28.47 14.85 20.08
N TRP A 61 -27.30 14.35 20.47
CA TRP A 61 -27.08 13.83 21.80
C TRP A 61 -27.17 14.96 22.86
N LEU A 62 -26.57 16.11 22.60
CA LEU A 62 -26.64 17.23 23.53
C LEU A 62 -28.08 17.72 23.69
N GLN A 63 -28.87 17.78 22.63
CA GLN A 63 -30.24 18.30 22.64
C GLN A 63 -31.26 17.29 23.21
N PHE A 64 -31.18 16.04 22.78
CA PHE A 64 -32.22 15.03 23.07
C PHE A 64 -31.75 13.88 23.98
N GLY A 65 -30.42 13.68 24.07
CA GLY A 65 -29.83 12.55 24.78
C GLY A 65 -29.87 11.25 24.00
N GLU A 66 -30.16 11.31 22.70
CA GLU A 66 -30.30 10.16 21.81
C GLU A 66 -29.04 9.96 20.96
N GLY A 67 -28.69 8.70 20.69
CA GLY A 67 -27.54 8.34 19.85
C GLY A 67 -26.20 8.29 20.61
N GLN A 68 -25.12 8.15 19.85
CA GLN A 68 -23.77 8.15 20.41
C GLN A 68 -23.39 9.57 20.88
N ARG A 69 -22.77 9.64 22.08
CA ARG A 69 -22.34 10.91 22.69
C ARG A 69 -21.27 11.62 21.87
N GLU A 70 -20.26 10.91 21.44
CA GLU A 70 -19.07 11.49 20.79
C GLU A 70 -19.25 11.60 19.29
N GLU A 71 -18.79 12.71 18.71
CA GLU A 71 -18.48 12.74 17.29
C GLU A 71 -17.23 11.89 17.07
N THR A 72 -17.42 10.66 16.61
CA THR A 72 -16.31 9.88 16.07
C THR A 72 -15.81 10.64 14.84
N LYS A 73 -14.67 11.33 14.93
CA LYS A 73 -13.91 11.70 13.73
C LYS A 73 -13.69 10.40 12.99
N GLN A 74 -14.35 10.23 11.87
CA GLN A 74 -14.03 9.13 10.96
C GLN A 74 -12.58 9.37 10.53
N ILE A 75 -11.68 8.58 11.10
CA ILE A 75 -10.33 8.45 10.55
C ILE A 75 -10.55 7.74 9.22
N GLU A 76 -10.33 8.44 8.13
CA GLU A 76 -10.39 7.84 6.81
C GLU A 76 -9.35 6.71 6.77
N SER A 77 -9.85 5.47 6.65
CA SER A 77 -8.99 4.31 6.46
C SER A 77 -8.54 4.28 5.00
N ASN A 78 -7.23 4.23 4.78
CA ASN A 78 -6.66 3.94 3.45
C ASN A 78 -6.52 2.43 3.20
N VAL A 79 -7.06 1.60 4.11
CA VAL A 79 -7.14 0.14 3.97
C VAL A 79 -8.53 -0.22 3.47
N ALA A 80 -8.61 -0.83 2.29
CA ALA A 80 -9.88 -1.17 1.64
C ALA A 80 -10.56 -2.38 2.30
N GLU A 81 -9.79 -3.40 2.69
CA GLU A 81 -10.27 -4.63 3.31
C GLU A 81 -9.21 -5.21 4.25
N THR A 82 -9.67 -5.80 5.36
CA THR A 82 -8.82 -6.59 6.26
C THR A 82 -9.29 -8.04 6.21
N GLY A 83 -8.38 -8.95 5.84
CA GLY A 83 -8.62 -10.40 5.86
C GLY A 83 -8.08 -11.07 7.12
N SER A 84 -8.39 -12.36 7.28
CA SER A 84 -7.76 -13.21 8.28
C SER A 84 -6.32 -13.53 7.86
N PHE A 85 -5.44 -13.68 8.85
CA PHE A 85 -4.04 -14.05 8.65
C PHE A 85 -3.89 -15.55 8.90
N ASP A 86 -3.49 -16.31 7.88
CA ASP A 86 -3.09 -17.70 8.02
C ASP A 86 -1.56 -17.78 8.07
N LEU A 87 -1.04 -18.28 9.20
CA LEU A 87 0.39 -18.51 9.36
C LEU A 87 0.79 -19.82 8.70
N TRP A 88 1.88 -19.82 7.96
CA TRP A 88 2.44 -21.01 7.33
C TRP A 88 3.95 -21.11 7.57
N ASP A 89 4.46 -22.35 7.56
CA ASP A 89 5.88 -22.68 7.62
C ASP A 89 6.21 -23.72 6.53
N ARG A 90 7.47 -24.16 6.48
CA ARG A 90 7.92 -25.16 5.48
C ARG A 90 7.19 -26.50 5.56
N TYR A 91 6.52 -26.79 6.66
CA TYR A 91 5.81 -28.06 6.89
C TYR A 91 4.31 -27.94 6.67
N THR A 92 3.81 -26.74 6.54
CA THR A 92 2.39 -26.49 6.28
C THR A 92 2.06 -26.92 4.84
N PRO A 93 1.14 -27.87 4.60
CA PRO A 93 0.74 -28.27 3.27
C PRO A 93 0.27 -27.09 2.42
N LEU A 94 0.47 -27.18 1.10
CA LEU A 94 -0.12 -26.23 0.16
C LEU A 94 -1.63 -26.41 0.12
N ASN A 95 -2.36 -25.29 0.10
CA ASN A 95 -3.77 -25.32 -0.24
C ASN A 95 -3.97 -25.59 -1.74
N ASP A 96 -5.15 -26.07 -2.14
CA ASP A 96 -5.46 -26.39 -3.53
C ASP A 96 -5.32 -25.21 -4.50
N ASP A 97 -5.43 -24.00 -3.97
CA ASP A 97 -5.32 -22.74 -4.72
C ASP A 97 -3.93 -22.10 -4.65
N GLU A 98 -2.96 -22.74 -4.00
CA GLU A 98 -1.57 -22.29 -3.88
C GLU A 98 -0.62 -23.06 -4.81
N VAL A 99 0.50 -22.41 -5.12
CA VAL A 99 1.66 -23.00 -5.81
C VAL A 99 2.95 -22.46 -5.21
N GLU A 100 4.00 -23.27 -5.29
CA GLU A 100 5.35 -22.85 -4.92
C GLU A 100 6.10 -22.36 -6.15
N VAL A 101 6.63 -21.14 -6.06
CA VAL A 101 7.48 -20.51 -7.08
C VAL A 101 8.92 -20.45 -6.56
N PRO A 102 9.91 -20.96 -7.30
CA PRO A 102 11.30 -20.95 -6.85
C PRO A 102 11.82 -19.53 -6.69
N LEU A 103 12.61 -19.30 -5.63
CA LEU A 103 13.30 -18.04 -5.36
C LEU A 103 14.81 -18.25 -5.49
N PHE A 104 15.41 -17.67 -6.52
CA PHE A 104 16.84 -17.70 -6.76
C PHE A 104 17.52 -16.54 -6.06
N GLN A 105 18.34 -16.80 -5.05
CA GLN A 105 19.07 -15.78 -4.30
C GLN A 105 20.41 -15.44 -4.94
N GLU A 106 21.07 -16.39 -5.56
CA GLU A 106 22.30 -16.20 -6.30
C GLU A 106 22.14 -16.74 -7.72
N ILE A 107 22.06 -15.87 -8.71
CA ILE A 107 22.02 -16.26 -10.11
C ILE A 107 23.42 -16.11 -10.68
N ARG A 108 24.11 -17.23 -10.91
CA ARG A 108 25.32 -17.27 -11.75
C ARG A 108 24.89 -17.72 -13.13
N LEU A 109 24.92 -16.80 -14.08
CA LEU A 109 24.71 -17.14 -15.48
C LEU A 109 25.94 -17.84 -16.00
N ALA A 110 25.86 -19.14 -16.24
CA ALA A 110 26.83 -19.83 -17.07
C ALA A 110 26.65 -19.36 -18.51
N ALA A 111 27.75 -19.15 -19.22
CA ALA A 111 27.76 -18.72 -20.62
C ALA A 111 27.27 -19.86 -21.53
N GLY A 112 25.97 -19.96 -21.76
CA GLY A 112 25.35 -21.00 -22.62
C GLY A 112 23.83 -21.07 -22.47
N ASN A 113 23.19 -21.41 -23.41
CA ASN A 113 21.85 -21.97 -23.73
C ASN A 113 20.66 -21.90 -22.76
N GLY A 114 20.29 -20.76 -22.20
CA GLY A 114 18.94 -20.58 -21.67
C GLY A 114 18.84 -20.52 -20.14
N PHE A 115 17.96 -19.65 -19.67
CA PHE A 115 17.75 -19.33 -18.26
C PHE A 115 17.28 -20.54 -17.42
N ALA A 116 16.53 -21.46 -17.98
CA ALA A 116 15.97 -22.60 -17.26
C ALA A 116 16.95 -23.77 -17.04
N ASP A 117 17.95 -23.90 -17.92
CA ASP A 117 18.87 -25.03 -17.87
C ASP A 117 20.15 -24.74 -17.05
N ASP A 118 20.45 -23.47 -16.77
CA ASP A 118 21.71 -23.04 -16.16
C ASP A 118 21.56 -22.51 -14.73
N ILE A 119 20.34 -22.46 -14.17
CA ILE A 119 20.12 -22.05 -12.78
C ILE A 119 20.18 -23.26 -11.87
N MET A 120 21.31 -23.46 -11.23
CA MET A 120 21.41 -24.38 -10.11
C MET A 120 20.93 -23.66 -8.84
N ASP A 121 19.71 -23.99 -8.40
CA ASP A 121 19.19 -23.57 -7.11
C ASP A 121 19.84 -24.39 -5.99
N TYR A 122 20.88 -23.83 -5.37
CA TYR A 122 21.54 -24.47 -4.23
C TYR A 122 20.77 -24.32 -2.92
N ASN A 123 19.78 -23.42 -2.86
CA ASN A 123 19.14 -23.04 -1.59
C ASN A 123 17.73 -23.59 -1.40
N ASN A 124 17.09 -24.10 -2.43
CA ASN A 124 15.74 -24.68 -2.40
C ASN A 124 14.67 -23.78 -1.74
N PHE A 125 14.85 -22.45 -1.81
CA PHE A 125 13.87 -21.49 -1.32
C PHE A 125 12.72 -21.34 -2.32
N LYS A 126 11.50 -21.33 -1.79
CA LYS A 126 10.29 -21.15 -2.57
C LYS A 126 9.37 -20.16 -1.91
N LEU A 127 8.63 -19.42 -2.70
CA LEU A 127 7.57 -18.53 -2.26
C LEU A 127 6.22 -19.14 -2.62
N ARG A 128 5.23 -18.98 -1.74
CA ARG A 128 3.85 -19.38 -2.01
C ARG A 128 3.11 -18.29 -2.73
N PHE A 129 2.47 -18.64 -3.82
CA PHE A 129 1.61 -17.76 -4.59
C PHE A 129 0.21 -18.39 -4.71
N SER A 130 -0.82 -17.54 -4.60
CA SER A 130 -2.16 -17.95 -4.98
C SER A 130 -2.22 -18.16 -6.52
N ARG A 131 -2.82 -19.25 -6.96
CA ARG A 131 -3.13 -19.51 -8.39
C ARG A 131 -3.94 -18.37 -8.99
N ALA A 132 -4.82 -17.74 -8.20
CA ALA A 132 -5.61 -16.59 -8.63
C ALA A 132 -4.73 -15.38 -8.98
N THR A 133 -3.66 -15.13 -8.21
CA THR A 133 -2.70 -14.05 -8.49
C THR A 133 -1.98 -14.29 -9.81
N LEU A 134 -1.44 -15.49 -10.05
CA LEU A 134 -0.77 -15.83 -11.30
C LEU A 134 -1.72 -15.74 -12.50
N ARG A 135 -2.95 -16.27 -12.39
CA ARG A 135 -3.96 -16.17 -13.45
C ARG A 135 -4.33 -14.73 -13.78
N ARG A 136 -4.46 -13.86 -12.78
CA ARG A 136 -4.75 -12.44 -13.00
C ARG A 136 -3.67 -11.73 -13.80
N GLN A 137 -2.42 -12.16 -13.62
CA GLN A 137 -1.26 -11.65 -14.35
C GLN A 137 -1.03 -12.39 -15.69
N GLY A 138 -1.80 -13.43 -15.98
CA GLY A 138 -1.64 -14.25 -17.18
C GLY A 138 -0.39 -15.14 -17.16
N VAL A 139 0.13 -15.46 -15.97
CA VAL A 139 1.37 -16.22 -15.78
C VAL A 139 1.02 -17.69 -15.56
N GLN A 140 1.65 -18.57 -16.33
CA GLN A 140 1.64 -20.01 -16.05
C GLN A 140 2.64 -20.29 -14.93
N TYR A 141 2.25 -21.11 -13.95
CA TYR A 141 3.07 -21.30 -12.75
C TYR A 141 4.44 -21.93 -13.06
N GLU A 142 4.52 -22.78 -14.10
CA GLU A 142 5.74 -23.43 -14.58
C GLU A 142 6.78 -22.41 -15.10
N ASN A 143 6.32 -21.23 -15.54
CA ASN A 143 7.14 -20.17 -16.04
C ASN A 143 7.45 -19.10 -14.98
N ALA A 144 6.85 -19.22 -13.79
CA ALA A 144 7.04 -18.26 -12.73
C ALA A 144 8.33 -18.56 -11.96
N VAL A 145 9.18 -17.54 -11.82
CA VAL A 145 10.38 -17.60 -10.98
C VAL A 145 10.51 -16.30 -10.19
N CYS A 146 11.17 -16.34 -9.05
CA CYS A 146 11.49 -15.17 -8.27
C CYS A 146 12.99 -14.99 -8.15
N VAL A 147 13.43 -13.72 -8.13
CA VAL A 147 14.83 -13.32 -7.92
C VAL A 147 14.89 -12.18 -6.92
N THR A 148 16.03 -11.97 -6.26
CA THR A 148 16.27 -10.76 -5.47
C THR A 148 16.89 -9.70 -6.38
N ALA A 149 16.30 -8.48 -6.36
CA ALA A 149 16.89 -7.33 -7.05
C ALA A 149 18.08 -6.79 -6.25
N ASP A 150 19.18 -6.51 -6.94
CA ASP A 150 20.37 -5.88 -6.37
C ASP A 150 20.65 -4.53 -7.05
N GLY A 151 20.99 -3.54 -6.23
CA GLY A 151 21.24 -2.17 -6.66
C GLY A 151 20.00 -1.27 -6.74
N ASN A 152 20.24 0.01 -7.01
CA ASN A 152 19.24 1.08 -6.98
C ASN A 152 18.71 1.52 -8.35
N SER A 153 19.08 0.84 -9.42
CA SER A 153 18.76 1.27 -10.79
C SER A 153 17.26 1.31 -11.10
N MET A 154 16.46 0.56 -10.36
CA MET A 154 15.01 0.49 -10.54
C MET A 154 14.23 1.23 -9.43
N GLU A 155 14.91 1.95 -8.54
CA GLU A 155 14.29 2.84 -7.58
C GLU A 155 13.63 4.06 -8.27
N PRO A 156 12.52 4.58 -7.69
CA PRO A 156 11.87 4.16 -6.45
C PRO A 156 10.86 3.01 -6.63
N VAL A 157 10.69 2.47 -7.83
CA VAL A 157 9.65 1.47 -8.15
C VAL A 157 10.00 0.09 -7.58
N ILE A 158 11.23 -0.37 -7.83
CA ILE A 158 11.73 -1.63 -7.27
C ILE A 158 12.97 -1.30 -6.44
N PRO A 159 12.85 -1.22 -5.11
CA PRO A 159 13.97 -0.95 -4.23
C PRO A 159 15.02 -2.05 -4.21
N ASN A 160 16.22 -1.70 -3.79
CA ASN A 160 17.28 -2.67 -3.51
C ASN A 160 16.80 -3.73 -2.51
N GLY A 161 17.12 -5.00 -2.75
CA GLY A 161 16.70 -6.13 -1.90
C GLY A 161 15.26 -6.61 -2.15
N ALA A 162 14.51 -5.97 -3.04
CA ALA A 162 13.15 -6.41 -3.39
C ALA A 162 13.16 -7.82 -4.00
N THR A 163 12.15 -8.61 -3.69
CA THR A 163 11.89 -9.87 -4.40
C THR A 163 11.05 -9.59 -5.64
N VAL A 164 11.48 -10.06 -6.80
CA VAL A 164 10.86 -9.79 -8.11
C VAL A 164 10.40 -11.08 -8.75
N GLY A 165 9.12 -11.18 -9.12
CA GLY A 165 8.52 -12.28 -9.85
C GLY A 165 8.63 -12.07 -11.37
N ILE A 166 9.15 -13.06 -12.08
CA ILE A 166 9.44 -13.05 -13.52
C ILE A 166 8.66 -14.17 -14.19
N ASP A 167 7.96 -13.85 -15.27
CA ASP A 167 7.33 -14.80 -16.18
C ASP A 167 8.30 -15.11 -17.33
N THR A 168 8.99 -16.24 -17.24
CA THR A 168 9.98 -16.67 -18.25
C THR A 168 9.34 -17.11 -19.56
N GLY A 169 8.04 -17.37 -19.58
CA GLY A 169 7.27 -17.66 -20.80
C GLY A 169 6.94 -16.41 -21.62
N ASN A 170 7.03 -15.21 -21.04
CA ASN A 170 6.68 -13.96 -21.71
C ASN A 170 7.92 -13.13 -22.04
N LYS A 171 8.47 -13.37 -23.23
CA LYS A 171 9.69 -12.69 -23.72
C LYS A 171 9.41 -11.62 -24.78
N THR A 172 8.14 -11.43 -25.15
CA THR A 172 7.76 -10.38 -26.13
C THR A 172 7.83 -9.01 -25.50
N ILE A 173 8.66 -8.14 -26.06
CA ILE A 173 8.86 -6.78 -25.53
C ILE A 173 7.63 -5.93 -25.83
N ARG A 174 7.06 -5.38 -24.75
CA ARG A 174 6.05 -4.33 -24.78
C ARG A 174 6.66 -3.08 -24.17
N ASP A 175 6.62 -2.00 -24.91
CA ASP A 175 7.24 -0.73 -24.53
C ASP A 175 6.82 -0.28 -23.14
N GLY A 176 7.81 0.12 -22.33
CA GLY A 176 7.62 0.59 -20.97
C GLY A 176 7.30 -0.51 -19.94
N SER A 177 7.36 -1.79 -20.33
CA SER A 177 7.23 -2.88 -19.36
C SER A 177 8.62 -3.26 -18.81
N ILE A 178 8.59 -3.84 -17.59
CA ILE A 178 9.81 -4.26 -16.89
C ILE A 178 10.14 -5.71 -17.26
N TYR A 179 11.39 -5.97 -17.55
CA TYR A 179 11.91 -7.29 -17.92
C TYR A 179 13.18 -7.61 -17.14
N ALA A 180 13.37 -8.90 -16.88
CA ALA A 180 14.68 -9.44 -16.61
C ALA A 180 15.37 -9.76 -17.93
N ILE A 181 16.60 -9.29 -18.10
CA ILE A 181 17.42 -9.46 -19.30
C ILE A 181 18.81 -9.96 -18.93
N ASN A 182 19.44 -10.68 -19.86
CA ASN A 182 20.88 -10.89 -19.87
C ASN A 182 21.48 -10.00 -20.94
N HIS A 183 22.36 -9.08 -20.56
CA HIS A 183 23.08 -8.20 -21.43
C HIS A 183 24.58 -8.24 -21.08
N GLY A 184 25.40 -8.71 -21.99
CA GLY A 184 26.83 -8.86 -21.76
C GLY A 184 27.21 -9.84 -20.64
N GLY A 185 26.38 -10.88 -20.38
CA GLY A 185 26.58 -11.84 -19.29
C GLY A 185 26.05 -11.38 -17.92
N LEU A 186 25.46 -10.19 -17.83
CA LEU A 186 24.90 -9.63 -16.60
C LEU A 186 23.38 -9.76 -16.59
N LEU A 187 22.84 -10.30 -15.51
CA LEU A 187 21.40 -10.28 -15.24
C LEU A 187 21.01 -8.88 -14.77
N ARG A 188 20.03 -8.28 -15.45
CA ARG A 188 19.56 -6.92 -15.16
C ARG A 188 18.04 -6.87 -15.19
N ILE A 189 17.44 -6.05 -14.32
CA ILE A 189 16.01 -5.71 -14.35
C ILE A 189 15.90 -4.31 -14.93
N LYS A 190 15.19 -4.14 -16.06
CA LYS A 190 15.11 -2.87 -16.80
C LYS A 190 13.75 -2.70 -17.48
N LEU A 191 13.41 -1.46 -17.79
CA LEU A 191 12.35 -1.10 -18.73
C LEU A 191 12.88 -1.28 -20.15
N LEU A 192 12.10 -1.91 -21.01
CA LEU A 192 12.46 -2.09 -22.41
C LEU A 192 11.50 -1.34 -23.34
N TYR A 193 12.06 -0.84 -24.44
CA TYR A 193 11.33 -0.19 -25.51
C TYR A 193 11.86 -0.66 -26.85
N ASN A 194 10.97 -1.01 -27.77
CA ASN A 194 11.35 -1.35 -29.13
C ASN A 194 11.82 -0.10 -29.88
N MET A 195 12.89 -0.24 -30.65
CA MET A 195 13.45 0.82 -31.47
C MET A 195 13.55 0.33 -32.92
N PRO A 196 13.62 1.26 -33.92
CA PRO A 196 13.89 0.90 -35.30
C PRO A 196 15.22 0.14 -35.46
N ASN A 197 15.39 -0.57 -36.60
CA ASN A 197 16.63 -1.24 -36.98
C ASN A 197 17.08 -2.35 -35.99
N ASN A 198 16.15 -3.14 -35.49
CA ASN A 198 16.43 -4.24 -34.58
C ASN A 198 17.15 -3.80 -33.28
N GLN A 199 16.87 -2.60 -32.82
CA GLN A 199 17.43 -2.07 -31.59
C GLN A 199 16.39 -2.06 -30.46
N ILE A 200 16.87 -2.05 -29.23
CA ILE A 200 16.07 -1.82 -28.04
C ILE A 200 16.68 -0.72 -27.19
N LYS A 201 15.83 0.07 -26.57
CA LYS A 201 16.22 0.98 -25.52
C LYS A 201 16.02 0.29 -24.18
N ILE A 202 17.08 0.29 -23.38
CA ILE A 202 17.15 -0.26 -22.03
C ILE A 202 17.18 0.92 -21.07
N ARG A 203 16.17 1.02 -20.19
CA ARG A 203 15.98 2.15 -19.30
C ARG A 203 15.90 1.72 -17.86
N SER A 204 16.47 2.52 -16.96
CA SER A 204 16.30 2.44 -15.52
C SER A 204 15.16 3.35 -15.04
N TYR A 205 14.54 3.07 -13.89
CA TYR A 205 13.65 4.05 -13.24
C TYR A 205 14.46 5.18 -12.60
N ASN A 206 15.62 4.87 -12.01
CA ASN A 206 16.54 5.85 -11.47
C ASN A 206 17.32 6.52 -12.63
N THR A 207 16.68 7.48 -13.28
CA THR A 207 17.27 8.20 -14.41
C THR A 207 18.29 9.26 -14.00
N ASP A 208 18.40 9.58 -12.71
CA ASP A 208 19.35 10.55 -12.19
C ASP A 208 20.77 9.97 -12.16
N GLU A 209 20.89 8.64 -11.99
CA GLU A 209 22.17 7.95 -11.92
C GLU A 209 22.46 7.04 -13.12
N TYR A 210 21.42 6.67 -13.90
CA TYR A 210 21.52 5.70 -14.99
C TYR A 210 20.91 6.25 -16.27
N ASP A 211 21.73 6.50 -17.26
CA ASP A 211 21.32 6.91 -18.60
C ASP A 211 20.61 5.79 -19.37
N ASP A 212 19.80 6.16 -20.36
CA ASP A 212 19.21 5.23 -21.31
C ASP A 212 20.31 4.61 -22.19
N GLU A 213 20.28 3.28 -22.34
CA GLU A 213 21.18 2.52 -23.21
C GLU A 213 20.43 2.08 -24.47
N ILE A 214 21.10 2.10 -25.62
CA ILE A 214 20.61 1.52 -26.88
C ILE A 214 21.51 0.35 -27.23
N ALA A 215 20.89 -0.84 -27.42
CA ALA A 215 21.60 -2.06 -27.78
C ALA A 215 20.95 -2.75 -28.99
N ASP A 216 21.72 -3.55 -29.73
CA ASP A 216 21.15 -4.47 -30.73
C ASP A 216 20.35 -5.58 -29.99
N LEU A 217 19.15 -5.89 -30.49
CA LEU A 217 18.31 -6.92 -29.90
C LEU A 217 19.00 -8.31 -29.85
N ASN A 218 19.93 -8.57 -30.76
CA ASN A 218 20.69 -9.83 -30.78
C ASN A 218 21.73 -9.91 -29.64
N GLU A 219 22.12 -8.80 -29.03
CA GLU A 219 23.08 -8.74 -27.93
C GLU A 219 22.41 -8.87 -26.56
N VAL A 220 21.05 -8.82 -26.54
CA VAL A 220 20.26 -8.84 -25.31
C VAL A 220 19.33 -10.03 -25.31
N SER A 221 19.52 -10.94 -24.37
CA SER A 221 18.59 -12.03 -24.14
C SER A 221 17.49 -11.62 -23.14
N VAL A 222 16.23 -11.57 -23.60
CA VAL A 222 15.09 -11.34 -22.72
C VAL A 222 14.78 -12.64 -21.97
N ILE A 223 14.95 -12.63 -20.67
CA ILE A 223 14.69 -13.77 -19.79
C ILE A 223 13.19 -13.93 -19.54
N GLY A 224 12.52 -12.83 -19.20
CA GLY A 224 11.09 -12.84 -18.98
C GLY A 224 10.57 -11.48 -18.49
N LYS A 225 9.24 -11.35 -18.51
CA LYS A 225 8.54 -10.15 -18.06
C LYS A 225 8.35 -10.17 -16.55
N VAL A 226 8.62 -9.05 -15.89
CA VAL A 226 8.29 -8.88 -14.48
C VAL A 226 6.78 -8.74 -14.33
N PHE A 227 6.19 -9.56 -13.45
CA PHE A 227 4.75 -9.54 -13.18
C PHE A 227 4.41 -9.15 -11.74
N TRP A 228 5.37 -9.20 -10.84
CA TRP A 228 5.16 -8.93 -9.42
C TRP A 228 6.47 -8.54 -8.73
N TYR A 229 6.39 -7.75 -7.67
CA TYR A 229 7.50 -7.56 -6.74
C TYR A 229 6.98 -7.35 -5.31
N SER A 230 7.84 -7.59 -4.32
CA SER A 230 7.57 -7.40 -2.90
C SER A 230 8.79 -6.81 -2.21
N VAL A 231 8.54 -5.97 -1.23
CA VAL A 231 9.55 -5.29 -0.42
C VAL A 231 9.27 -5.60 1.04
N LEU A 232 10.33 -5.94 1.79
CA LEU A 232 10.30 -5.97 3.25
C LEU A 232 10.80 -4.62 3.75
N LEU A 233 10.04 -3.98 4.64
CA LEU A 233 10.36 -2.67 5.23
C LEU A 233 11.16 -2.83 6.51
#